data_2cdbbd21cc21f7cea935884f4cd1dbfa
#
_entry.id   2cdbbd21cc21f7cea935884f4cd1dbfa
#
_cell.length_a   1.000
_cell.length_b   1.000
_cell.length_c   1.000
_cell.angle_alpha   90.00
_cell.angle_beta   90.00
_cell.angle_gamma   90.00
#
_symmetry.space_group_name_H-M   'P 1'
#
loop_
_entity.id
_entity.type
_entity.pdbx_description
1 polymer ?
#
loop_
_entity_poly.entity_id
_entity_poly.type
_entity_poly.pdbx_seq_one_letter_code
_entity_poly.pdbx_strand_id
1 'polypeptide(L)'
;MTSRLFLLPLVATIAIAASNLASLTAAPVSYALPEETAAFKPGPNLDMVQNNCTACHSADYIQTQPQGAKYKKDFWQTEVTKMIKLYGAPIDEADVPKIVEYLAATY
;
A
#
# COMPACT_ATOMS: atom_id res chain seq x y z
N MET A 1 30.84 59.96 10.30
CA MET A 1 29.56 59.93 9.56
C MET A 1 29.54 58.81 8.52
N THR A 2 29.80 57.55 8.88
CA THR A 2 29.97 56.45 7.89
C THR A 2 29.23 55.16 8.28
N SER A 3 28.29 55.23 9.26
CA SER A 3 27.66 54.01 9.80
C SER A 3 26.25 53.71 9.24
N ARG A 4 25.69 54.52 8.33
CA ARG A 4 24.30 54.37 7.88
C ARG A 4 24.14 53.64 6.51
N LEU A 5 25.23 53.43 5.79
CA LEU A 5 25.19 52.91 4.41
C LEU A 5 25.19 51.40 4.31
N PHE A 6 25.60 50.67 5.36
CA PHE A 6 25.69 49.18 5.33
C PHE A 6 24.44 48.44 5.83
N LEU A 7 23.51 49.14 6.48
CA LEU A 7 22.28 48.53 7.01
C LEU A 7 21.15 48.38 5.96
N LEU A 8 21.13 49.23 4.96
CA LEU A 8 20.10 49.23 3.93
C LEU A 8 20.12 47.98 3.03
N PRO A 9 21.25 47.43 2.55
CA PRO A 9 21.27 46.22 1.73
C PRO A 9 20.91 44.97 2.53
N LEU A 10 21.22 44.91 3.83
CA LEU A 10 20.91 43.77 4.68
C LEU A 10 19.41 43.60 4.93
N VAL A 11 18.71 44.72 5.15
CA VAL A 11 17.24 44.72 5.33
C VAL A 11 16.51 44.34 4.04
N ALA A 12 17.00 44.80 2.89
CA ALA A 12 16.42 44.44 1.58
C ALA A 12 16.58 42.96 1.27
N THR A 13 17.72 42.34 1.59
CA THR A 13 17.97 40.90 1.37
C THR A 13 17.10 40.03 2.28
N ILE A 14 16.84 40.41 3.50
CA ILE A 14 15.97 39.68 4.42
C ILE A 14 14.50 39.76 3.96
N ALA A 15 14.06 40.88 3.45
CA ALA A 15 12.70 41.07 2.94
C ALA A 15 12.42 40.21 1.69
N ILE A 16 13.39 40.05 0.79
CA ILE A 16 13.28 39.22 -0.41
C ILE A 16 13.27 37.72 -0.04
N ALA A 17 14.05 37.29 0.96
CA ALA A 17 14.05 35.91 1.43
C ALA A 17 12.73 35.52 2.11
N ALA A 18 12.09 36.43 2.84
CA ALA A 18 10.81 36.18 3.52
C ALA A 18 9.62 36.06 2.56
N SER A 19 9.64 36.75 1.41
CA SER A 19 8.54 36.71 0.44
C SER A 19 8.49 35.42 -0.37
N ASN A 20 9.56 34.64 -0.43
CA ASN A 20 9.57 33.35 -1.17
C ASN A 20 9.09 32.13 -0.35
N LEU A 21 8.90 32.27 0.96
CA LEU A 21 8.40 31.17 1.79
C LEU A 21 6.86 31.05 1.78
N ALA A 22 6.13 32.04 1.30
CA ALA A 22 4.67 32.05 1.36
C ALA A 22 3.98 31.21 0.26
N SER A 23 4.74 30.65 -0.70
CA SER A 23 4.16 29.97 -1.88
C SER A 23 4.25 28.44 -1.86
N LEU A 24 4.62 27.81 -0.73
CA LEU A 24 4.76 26.36 -0.62
C LEU A 24 3.55 25.65 0.00
N THR A 25 2.36 26.23 -0.14
CA THR A 25 1.13 25.50 0.22
C THR A 25 0.68 24.65 -0.95
N ALA A 26 0.91 23.34 -0.85
CA ALA A 26 0.31 22.39 -1.78
C ALA A 26 -1.23 22.47 -1.66
N ALA A 27 -1.91 22.63 -2.77
CA ALA A 27 -3.37 22.54 -2.79
C ALA A 27 -3.79 21.08 -2.51
N PRO A 28 -4.88 20.85 -1.75
CA PRO A 28 -5.40 19.51 -1.57
C PRO A 28 -5.81 18.92 -2.93
N VAL A 29 -5.34 17.71 -3.21
CA VAL A 29 -5.71 16.97 -4.42
C VAL A 29 -6.86 16.04 -4.06
N SER A 30 -7.98 16.19 -4.75
CA SER A 30 -9.08 15.23 -4.70
C SER A 30 -8.85 14.14 -5.75
N TYR A 31 -8.78 12.90 -5.31
CA TYR A 31 -8.63 11.73 -6.17
C TYR A 31 -9.78 10.77 -5.92
N ALA A 32 -10.51 10.43 -6.97
CA ALA A 32 -11.50 9.36 -6.91
C ALA A 32 -10.79 8.01 -7.11
N LEU A 33 -10.89 7.14 -6.12
CA LEU A 33 -10.37 5.78 -6.26
C LEU A 33 -11.14 5.05 -7.38
N PRO A 34 -10.46 4.28 -8.24
CA PRO A 34 -11.16 3.40 -9.18
C PRO A 34 -12.01 2.38 -8.44
N GLU A 35 -13.13 2.00 -9.03
CA GLU A 35 -13.95 0.92 -8.48
C GLU A 35 -13.19 -0.41 -8.58
N GLU A 36 -13.19 -1.17 -7.49
CA GLU A 36 -12.65 -2.53 -7.47
C GLU A 36 -13.55 -3.46 -8.28
N THR A 37 -13.01 -3.99 -9.36
CA THR A 37 -13.73 -4.93 -10.24
C THR A 37 -13.19 -6.36 -10.17
N ALA A 38 -12.02 -6.56 -9.56
CA ALA A 38 -11.44 -7.88 -9.43
C ALA A 38 -12.19 -8.75 -8.44
N ALA A 39 -12.58 -9.93 -8.92
CA ALA A 39 -13.18 -10.98 -8.08
C ALA A 39 -12.25 -12.19 -8.00
N PHE A 40 -12.29 -12.88 -6.88
CA PHE A 40 -11.64 -14.18 -6.77
C PHE A 40 -12.30 -15.18 -7.73
N LYS A 41 -11.49 -16.04 -8.33
CA LYS A 41 -12.00 -17.14 -9.16
C LYS A 41 -12.82 -18.11 -8.32
N PRO A 42 -13.91 -18.69 -8.87
CA PRO A 42 -14.69 -19.68 -8.14
C PRO A 42 -13.87 -20.96 -7.87
N GLY A 43 -14.07 -21.55 -6.71
CA GLY A 43 -13.40 -22.77 -6.30
C GLY A 43 -13.73 -23.19 -4.87
N PRO A 44 -13.34 -24.42 -4.46
CA PRO A 44 -13.50 -24.87 -3.07
C PRO A 44 -12.76 -23.93 -2.11
N ASN A 45 -13.34 -23.66 -0.93
CA ASN A 45 -12.80 -22.77 0.09
C ASN A 45 -12.68 -21.27 -0.30
N LEU A 46 -13.39 -20.83 -1.35
CA LEU A 46 -13.39 -19.43 -1.78
C LEU A 46 -13.83 -18.49 -0.66
N ASP A 47 -14.87 -18.86 0.07
CA ASP A 47 -15.39 -18.10 1.22
C ASP A 47 -14.34 -17.86 2.30
N MET A 48 -13.51 -18.86 2.58
CA MET A 48 -12.38 -18.72 3.50
C MET A 48 -11.41 -17.63 3.05
N VAL A 49 -11.07 -17.61 1.75
CA VAL A 49 -10.16 -16.60 1.20
C VAL A 49 -10.80 -15.22 1.19
N GLN A 50 -12.05 -15.11 0.77
CA GLN A 50 -12.76 -13.84 0.79
C GLN A 50 -12.83 -13.25 2.20
N ASN A 51 -13.22 -14.04 3.19
CA ASN A 51 -13.38 -13.56 4.56
C ASN A 51 -12.06 -13.15 5.22
N ASN A 52 -10.95 -13.78 4.86
CA ASN A 52 -9.65 -13.53 5.49
C ASN A 52 -8.78 -12.51 4.73
N CYS A 53 -8.95 -12.35 3.41
CA CYS A 53 -8.02 -11.57 2.59
C CYS A 53 -8.54 -10.19 2.22
N THR A 54 -9.86 -10.03 1.98
CA THR A 54 -10.43 -8.78 1.44
C THR A 54 -10.47 -7.63 2.44
N ALA A 55 -10.20 -7.88 3.70
CA ALA A 55 -10.15 -6.83 4.73
C ALA A 55 -8.97 -5.86 4.55
N CYS A 56 -7.89 -6.28 3.85
CA CYS A 56 -6.66 -5.52 3.75
C CYS A 56 -6.27 -5.17 2.31
N HIS A 57 -6.63 -5.97 1.33
CA HIS A 57 -6.31 -5.73 -0.09
C HIS A 57 -7.30 -6.44 -1.01
N SER A 58 -7.29 -6.06 -2.29
CA SER A 58 -8.18 -6.61 -3.29
C SER A 58 -7.72 -7.95 -3.87
N ALA A 59 -8.61 -8.61 -4.61
CA ALA A 59 -8.30 -9.82 -5.35
C ALA A 59 -7.21 -9.61 -6.42
N ASP A 60 -7.08 -8.40 -6.97
CA ASP A 60 -6.01 -8.05 -7.92
C ASP A 60 -4.63 -8.36 -7.37
N TYR A 61 -4.39 -8.05 -6.09
CA TYR A 61 -3.11 -8.32 -5.47
C TYR A 61 -2.74 -9.81 -5.50
N ILE A 62 -3.72 -10.69 -5.30
CA ILE A 62 -3.54 -12.14 -5.40
C ILE A 62 -3.27 -12.56 -6.87
N GLN A 63 -4.02 -11.99 -7.80
CA GLN A 63 -3.93 -12.33 -9.22
C GLN A 63 -2.61 -11.90 -9.87
N THR A 64 -1.95 -10.87 -9.33
CA THR A 64 -0.67 -10.38 -9.81
C THR A 64 0.55 -11.10 -9.21
N GLN A 65 0.35 -12.03 -8.27
CA GLN A 65 1.44 -12.82 -7.72
C GLN A 65 2.05 -13.77 -8.78
N PRO A 66 3.32 -14.18 -8.60
CA PRO A 66 3.97 -15.11 -9.52
C PRO A 66 3.16 -16.38 -9.72
N GLN A 67 3.04 -16.81 -10.97
CA GLN A 67 2.27 -17.99 -11.35
C GLN A 67 3.14 -19.09 -11.96
N GLY A 68 2.61 -20.29 -12.01
CA GLY A 68 3.28 -21.44 -12.57
C GLY A 68 3.58 -22.55 -11.55
N ALA A 69 4.04 -23.70 -12.04
CA ALA A 69 4.13 -24.93 -11.24
C ALA A 69 5.00 -24.80 -9.97
N LYS A 70 6.04 -23.97 -10.00
CA LYS A 70 6.90 -23.74 -8.84
C LYS A 70 6.32 -22.79 -7.80
N TYR A 71 5.26 -22.05 -8.14
CA TYR A 71 4.60 -21.10 -7.25
C TYR A 71 3.25 -21.66 -6.78
N LYS A 72 3.26 -22.86 -6.24
CA LYS A 72 2.07 -23.54 -5.75
C LYS A 72 2.03 -23.55 -4.22
N LYS A 73 1.84 -24.70 -3.64
CA LYS A 73 1.54 -24.85 -2.21
C LYS A 73 2.57 -24.19 -1.30
N ASP A 74 3.86 -24.42 -1.53
CA ASP A 74 4.92 -23.89 -0.65
C ASP A 74 5.04 -22.38 -0.75
N PHE A 75 4.86 -21.81 -1.95
CA PHE A 75 4.80 -20.37 -2.16
C PHE A 75 3.62 -19.76 -1.40
N TRP A 76 2.42 -20.27 -1.61
CA TRP A 76 1.23 -19.73 -0.95
C TRP A 76 1.26 -19.93 0.57
N GLN A 77 1.81 -21.05 1.05
CA GLN A 77 2.04 -21.25 2.49
C GLN A 77 2.96 -20.16 3.05
N THR A 78 4.02 -19.82 2.34
CA THR A 78 4.96 -18.77 2.75
C THR A 78 4.30 -17.40 2.75
N GLU A 79 3.52 -17.07 1.72
CA GLU A 79 2.81 -15.79 1.61
C GLU A 79 1.76 -15.62 2.71
N VAL A 80 0.93 -16.63 2.97
CA VAL A 80 -0.06 -16.59 4.05
C VAL A 80 0.62 -16.47 5.42
N THR A 81 1.71 -17.20 5.64
CA THR A 81 2.50 -17.10 6.87
C THR A 81 3.08 -15.70 7.05
N LYS A 82 3.57 -15.08 5.98
CA LYS A 82 4.05 -13.70 5.98
C LYS A 82 2.95 -12.70 6.35
N MET A 83 1.75 -12.85 5.81
CA MET A 83 0.61 -12.00 6.19
C MET A 83 0.34 -12.09 7.70
N ILE A 84 0.35 -13.28 8.29
CA ILE A 84 0.12 -13.47 9.73
C ILE A 84 1.29 -12.91 10.55
N LYS A 85 2.51 -13.32 10.27
CA LYS A 85 3.67 -13.07 11.15
C LYS A 85 4.27 -11.68 11.02
N LEU A 86 4.27 -11.09 9.82
CA LEU A 86 4.88 -9.77 9.57
C LEU A 86 3.85 -8.64 9.52
N TYR A 87 2.68 -8.90 8.97
CA TYR A 87 1.65 -7.88 8.80
C TYR A 87 0.52 -7.97 9.82
N GLY A 88 0.52 -9.00 10.68
CA GLY A 88 -0.47 -9.15 11.74
C GLY A 88 -1.88 -9.44 11.23
N ALA A 89 -2.02 -10.08 10.06
CA ALA A 89 -3.32 -10.47 9.53
C ALA A 89 -4.05 -11.39 10.52
N PRO A 90 -5.31 -11.10 10.87
CA PRO A 90 -6.07 -11.86 11.85
C PRO A 90 -6.65 -13.16 11.26
N ILE A 91 -5.79 -14.00 10.70
CA ILE A 91 -6.15 -15.28 10.09
C ILE A 91 -6.00 -16.37 11.14
N ASP A 92 -7.06 -17.16 11.35
CA ASP A 92 -7.00 -18.33 12.23
C ASP A 92 -6.07 -19.38 11.62
N GLU A 93 -5.19 -19.95 12.43
CA GLU A 93 -4.25 -21.00 11.99
C GLU A 93 -4.99 -22.24 11.45
N ALA A 94 -6.21 -22.51 11.90
CA ALA A 94 -7.04 -23.60 11.39
C ALA A 94 -7.54 -23.36 9.95
N ASP A 95 -7.61 -22.11 9.50
CA ASP A 95 -8.04 -21.76 8.15
C ASP A 95 -6.90 -21.77 7.12
N VAL A 96 -5.66 -21.65 7.58
CA VAL A 96 -4.47 -21.59 6.72
C VAL A 96 -4.40 -22.73 5.70
N PRO A 97 -4.60 -24.01 6.07
CA PRO A 97 -4.54 -25.09 5.10
C PRO A 97 -5.55 -24.97 3.96
N LYS A 98 -6.78 -24.52 4.27
CA LYS A 98 -7.86 -24.36 3.29
C LYS A 98 -7.58 -23.15 2.36
N ILE A 99 -7.07 -22.06 2.92
CA ILE A 99 -6.66 -20.89 2.16
C ILE A 99 -5.54 -21.26 1.18
N VAL A 100 -4.50 -21.94 1.66
CA VAL A 100 -3.36 -22.37 0.84
C VAL A 100 -3.80 -23.35 -0.24
N GLU A 101 -4.70 -24.30 0.07
CA GLU A 101 -5.25 -25.24 -0.90
C GLU A 101 -5.99 -24.52 -2.03
N TYR A 102 -6.86 -23.58 -1.69
CA TYR A 102 -7.58 -22.76 -2.68
C TYR A 102 -6.60 -21.97 -3.57
N LEU A 103 -5.66 -21.24 -2.97
CA LEU A 103 -4.71 -20.41 -3.71
C LEU A 103 -3.84 -21.26 -4.64
N ALA A 104 -3.32 -22.39 -4.16
CA ALA A 104 -2.49 -23.30 -4.94
C ALA A 104 -3.26 -24.01 -6.08
N ALA A 105 -4.54 -24.23 -5.93
CA ALA A 105 -5.38 -24.84 -6.97
C ALA A 105 -5.84 -23.82 -8.03
N THR A 106 -5.94 -22.53 -7.64
CA THR A 106 -6.62 -21.51 -8.44
C THR A 106 -5.64 -20.59 -9.16
N TYR A 107 -4.49 -20.33 -8.56
CA TYR A 107 -3.46 -19.41 -9.02
C TYR A 107 -2.06 -20.08 -9.05
#